data_91d1142b05ad8259554bc66c4bf779ed
#
_entry.id   91d1142b05ad8259554bc66c4bf779ed
#
_cell.length_a   1.000
_cell.length_b   1.000
_cell.length_c   1.000
_cell.angle_alpha   90.00
_cell.angle_beta   90.00
_cell.angle_gamma   90.00
#
_symmetry.space_group_name_H-M   'P 1'
#
loop_
_entity.id
_entity.type
_entity.pdbx_description
1 polymer ?
#
loop_
_entity_poly.entity_id
_entity_poly.type
_entity_poly.pdbx_seq_one_letter_code
_entity_poly.pdbx_strand_id
1 'polypeptide(L)'
;METIQACVNQRLLTKADRLFTGTLNGRIIELLQNARRAGATKVTITNKDGWITVKDNGQGIGDFAKLLDLGGSGWDNACEESEDPAGVGIFCLAPREVTIRSKGKKATITKEGWTIAPTVVLRDEHPVRKGTILQFHDEPWESSKVDINAVFSGMQVTVVGKRCPNLPFVSEDAIHHPELGCKIKVREYGQLNQWHKSCGGERWSGNIGIVNFHGQIVTFDYRPIGERGLHYLVDLTGEPTNIRLMLPARTRLVENDAYKQLLAAIELAAYRYIESKGEHTLPYKEFLRARELGITLPEAMPTFTVGLLSNEIGRAHV
;
A
#
# COMPACT_ATOMS: atom_id res chain seq x y z
N MET A 1 -14.93 -29.10 -34.07
CA MET A 1 -15.12 -28.22 -32.89
C MET A 1 -14.07 -27.15 -32.95
N GLU A 2 -14.49 -25.93 -32.93
CA GLU A 2 -13.57 -24.77 -32.83
C GLU A 2 -13.28 -24.52 -31.35
N THR A 3 -12.01 -24.37 -30.98
CA THR A 3 -11.57 -24.08 -29.60
C THR A 3 -11.03 -22.68 -29.51
N ILE A 4 -11.40 -21.96 -28.44
CA ILE A 4 -10.92 -20.61 -28.15
C ILE A 4 -10.06 -20.70 -26.89
N GLN A 5 -8.84 -20.09 -26.93
CA GLN A 5 -7.94 -20.02 -25.79
C GLN A 5 -7.53 -18.56 -25.56
N ALA A 6 -7.48 -18.16 -24.28
CA ALA A 6 -6.96 -16.84 -23.92
C ALA A 6 -5.49 -16.71 -24.28
N CYS A 7 -5.11 -15.56 -24.86
CA CYS A 7 -3.72 -15.24 -25.18
C CYS A 7 -3.44 -13.75 -24.92
N VAL A 8 -2.18 -13.40 -24.71
CA VAL A 8 -1.72 -12.02 -24.55
C VAL A 8 -1.12 -11.54 -25.87
N ASN A 9 -1.66 -10.45 -26.41
CA ASN A 9 -1.13 -9.85 -27.62
C ASN A 9 0.02 -8.90 -27.29
N GLN A 10 1.13 -8.96 -28.04
CA GLN A 10 2.30 -8.09 -27.87
C GLN A 10 1.96 -6.59 -27.95
N ARG A 11 0.85 -6.21 -28.60
CA ARG A 11 0.36 -4.83 -28.60
C ARG A 11 0.06 -4.29 -27.17
N LEU A 12 -0.06 -5.16 -26.17
CA LEU A 12 -0.18 -4.73 -24.79
C LEU A 12 1.07 -3.97 -24.32
N LEU A 13 2.25 -4.42 -24.75
CA LEU A 13 3.54 -3.77 -24.43
C LEU A 13 3.61 -2.33 -24.95
N THR A 14 3.03 -2.06 -26.12
CA THR A 14 2.99 -0.67 -26.67
C THR A 14 2.12 0.30 -25.86
N LYS A 15 1.35 -0.20 -24.90
CA LYS A 15 0.49 0.57 -24.01
C LYS A 15 1.01 0.56 -22.55
N ALA A 16 2.16 -0.03 -22.32
CA ALA A 16 2.71 -0.20 -20.96
C ALA A 16 2.86 1.13 -20.21
N ASP A 17 3.27 2.19 -20.90
CA ASP A 17 3.37 3.56 -20.36
C ASP A 17 2.05 4.15 -19.84
N ARG A 18 0.92 3.64 -20.31
CA ARG A 18 -0.43 4.07 -19.89
C ARG A 18 -1.09 3.10 -18.91
N LEU A 19 -0.68 1.84 -18.93
CA LEU A 19 -1.22 0.79 -18.06
C LEU A 19 -0.54 0.80 -16.69
N PHE A 20 0.78 1.09 -16.64
CA PHE A 20 1.59 0.97 -15.44
C PHE A 20 2.09 2.36 -15.01
N THR A 21 1.22 3.09 -14.44
CA THR A 21 1.31 4.44 -13.86
C THR A 21 2.58 5.25 -14.14
N GLY A 22 2.50 6.14 -15.11
CA GLY A 22 3.53 7.14 -15.35
C GLY A 22 3.60 8.26 -14.29
N THR A 23 2.92 8.17 -13.13
CA THR A 23 2.97 9.21 -12.10
C THR A 23 4.26 9.11 -11.29
N LEU A 24 4.78 10.26 -10.84
CA LEU A 24 5.95 10.30 -9.96
C LEU A 24 5.74 9.45 -8.70
N ASN A 25 4.59 9.60 -8.07
CA ASN A 25 4.26 8.86 -6.86
C ASN A 25 4.23 7.34 -7.10
N GLY A 26 3.66 6.88 -8.21
CA GLY A 26 3.65 5.47 -8.60
C GLY A 26 5.07 4.93 -8.82
N ARG A 27 5.96 5.69 -9.46
CA ARG A 27 7.37 5.30 -9.64
C ARG A 27 8.10 5.16 -8.31
N ILE A 28 7.91 6.12 -7.39
CA ILE A 28 8.52 6.07 -6.05
C ILE A 28 8.06 4.81 -5.31
N ILE A 29 6.75 4.58 -5.26
CA ILE A 29 6.16 3.40 -4.58
C ILE A 29 6.74 2.10 -5.14
N GLU A 30 6.68 1.92 -6.46
CA GLU A 30 7.14 0.66 -7.09
C GLU A 30 8.62 0.39 -6.86
N LEU A 31 9.48 1.41 -6.95
CA LEU A 31 10.91 1.20 -6.72
C LEU A 31 11.23 0.94 -5.24
N LEU A 32 10.51 1.57 -4.30
CA LEU A 32 10.65 1.27 -2.87
C LEU A 32 10.15 -0.14 -2.55
N GLN A 33 9.02 -0.57 -3.11
CA GLN A 33 8.51 -1.93 -2.93
C GLN A 33 9.46 -2.99 -3.50
N ASN A 34 10.02 -2.76 -4.69
CA ASN A 34 10.98 -3.69 -5.27
C ASN A 34 12.25 -3.80 -4.42
N ALA A 35 12.75 -2.68 -3.87
CA ALA A 35 13.87 -2.71 -2.94
C ALA A 35 13.54 -3.51 -1.66
N ARG A 36 12.33 -3.30 -1.09
CA ARG A 36 11.89 -4.01 0.11
C ARG A 36 11.75 -5.52 -0.14
N ARG A 37 11.10 -5.94 -1.24
CA ARG A 37 11.00 -7.35 -1.66
C ARG A 37 12.37 -7.99 -1.86
N ALA A 38 13.35 -7.22 -2.34
CA ALA A 38 14.73 -7.67 -2.43
C ALA A 38 15.46 -7.75 -1.08
N GLY A 39 14.75 -7.56 0.05
CA GLY A 39 15.31 -7.58 1.40
C GLY A 39 16.24 -6.38 1.70
N ALA A 40 16.06 -5.26 1.00
CA ALA A 40 16.82 -4.07 1.28
C ALA A 40 16.44 -3.47 2.64
N THR A 41 17.44 -3.02 3.38
CA THR A 41 17.29 -2.24 4.62
C THR A 41 17.61 -0.76 4.39
N LYS A 42 18.21 -0.43 3.23
CA LYS A 42 18.62 0.91 2.88
C LYS A 42 18.41 1.20 1.41
N VAL A 43 17.81 2.37 1.14
CA VAL A 43 17.66 2.94 -0.21
C VAL A 43 18.26 4.35 -0.23
N THR A 44 19.04 4.67 -1.26
CA THR A 44 19.61 6.00 -1.48
C THR A 44 19.15 6.51 -2.84
N ILE A 45 18.55 7.69 -2.84
CA ILE A 45 18.06 8.37 -4.04
C ILE A 45 18.89 9.65 -4.21
N THR A 46 19.43 9.86 -5.41
CA THR A 46 20.15 11.09 -5.77
C THR A 46 19.56 11.70 -7.02
N ASN A 47 19.55 13.04 -7.07
CA ASN A 47 19.16 13.83 -8.22
C ASN A 47 20.39 14.62 -8.69
N LYS A 48 20.80 14.43 -9.92
CA LYS A 48 21.92 15.19 -10.51
C LYS A 48 21.67 15.43 -12.00
N ASP A 49 21.62 16.67 -12.41
CA ASP A 49 21.49 17.08 -13.82
C ASP A 49 20.32 16.39 -14.56
N GLY A 50 19.16 16.26 -13.89
CA GLY A 50 17.96 15.56 -14.41
C GLY A 50 18.04 14.03 -14.33
N TRP A 51 19.15 13.48 -13.86
CA TRP A 51 19.30 12.05 -13.63
C TRP A 51 18.89 11.68 -12.20
N ILE A 52 17.98 10.74 -12.09
CA ILE A 52 17.62 10.07 -10.84
C ILE A 52 18.43 8.78 -10.76
N THR A 53 19.09 8.59 -9.63
CA THR A 53 19.73 7.32 -9.30
C THR A 53 19.11 6.76 -8.03
N VAL A 54 18.52 5.57 -8.11
CA VAL A 54 17.97 4.82 -6.99
C VAL A 54 18.88 3.62 -6.73
N LYS A 55 19.45 3.55 -5.53
CA LYS A 55 20.34 2.46 -5.09
C LYS A 55 19.79 1.81 -3.85
N ASP A 56 19.59 0.51 -3.86
CA ASP A 56 19.29 -0.32 -2.72
C ASP A 56 20.46 -1.22 -2.30
N ASN A 57 20.36 -1.85 -1.13
CA ASN A 57 21.32 -2.81 -0.61
C ASN A 57 20.72 -4.22 -0.48
N GLY A 58 19.67 -4.53 -1.22
CA GLY A 58 18.99 -5.81 -1.21
C GLY A 58 19.81 -6.94 -1.85
N GLN A 59 19.17 -8.08 -2.12
CA GLN A 59 19.82 -9.24 -2.74
C GLN A 59 20.22 -9.02 -4.21
N GLY A 60 19.68 -7.98 -4.86
CA GLY A 60 19.94 -7.69 -6.28
C GLY A 60 19.21 -8.62 -7.24
N ILE A 61 19.38 -8.36 -8.55
CA ILE A 61 18.69 -9.06 -9.63
C ILE A 61 19.48 -10.32 -10.02
N GLY A 62 18.87 -11.49 -9.83
CA GLY A 62 19.47 -12.78 -10.21
C GLY A 62 19.37 -13.06 -11.71
N ASP A 63 18.17 -12.87 -12.25
CA ASP A 63 17.86 -13.11 -13.66
C ASP A 63 17.34 -11.83 -14.33
N PHE A 64 18.17 -11.25 -15.22
CA PHE A 64 17.81 -10.04 -15.95
C PHE A 64 16.73 -10.27 -17.01
N ALA A 65 16.52 -11.50 -17.48
CA ALA A 65 15.47 -11.80 -18.46
C ALA A 65 14.07 -11.53 -17.89
N LYS A 66 13.90 -11.72 -16.58
CA LYS A 66 12.64 -11.48 -15.89
C LYS A 66 12.27 -10.00 -15.74
N LEU A 67 13.20 -9.06 -15.96
CA LEU A 67 12.92 -7.62 -15.84
C LEU A 67 11.87 -7.12 -16.83
N LEU A 68 11.85 -7.69 -18.03
CA LEU A 68 10.94 -7.30 -19.11
C LEU A 68 9.87 -8.36 -19.41
N ASP A 69 9.74 -9.36 -18.53
CA ASP A 69 8.67 -10.36 -18.59
C ASP A 69 7.41 -9.81 -17.93
N LEU A 70 6.52 -9.26 -18.77
CA LEU A 70 5.30 -8.61 -18.32
C LEU A 70 4.33 -9.63 -17.70
N GLY A 71 4.03 -9.48 -16.42
CA GLY A 71 3.21 -10.41 -15.64
C GLY A 71 4.02 -11.58 -15.07
N GLY A 72 5.29 -11.74 -15.47
CA GLY A 72 6.21 -12.68 -14.85
C GLY A 72 6.75 -12.15 -13.54
N SER A 73 6.84 -13.01 -12.53
CA SER A 73 7.45 -12.65 -11.25
C SER A 73 8.84 -13.28 -11.11
N GLY A 74 9.79 -12.48 -10.67
CA GLY A 74 11.13 -12.93 -10.30
C GLY A 74 11.27 -13.26 -8.81
N TRP A 75 10.20 -13.11 -8.06
CA TRP A 75 10.14 -13.32 -6.61
C TRP A 75 9.90 -14.79 -6.28
N ASP A 76 10.21 -15.18 -5.06
CA ASP A 76 9.93 -16.53 -4.55
C ASP A 76 8.47 -16.70 -4.14
N ASN A 77 8.05 -17.94 -3.89
CA ASN A 77 6.68 -18.27 -3.54
C ASN A 77 6.22 -17.56 -2.26
N ALA A 78 7.10 -17.37 -1.28
CA ALA A 78 6.75 -16.69 -0.03
C ALA A 78 6.40 -15.21 -0.26
N CYS A 79 7.14 -14.53 -1.14
CA CYS A 79 6.83 -13.18 -1.57
C CYS A 79 5.53 -13.12 -2.39
N GLU A 80 5.31 -14.10 -3.28
CA GLU A 80 4.06 -14.22 -4.05
C GLU A 80 2.84 -14.36 -3.13
N GLU A 81 2.92 -15.22 -2.12
CA GLU A 81 1.81 -15.48 -1.18
C GLU A 81 1.52 -14.29 -0.27
N SER A 82 2.56 -13.56 0.17
CA SER A 82 2.39 -12.45 1.12
C SER A 82 2.11 -11.11 0.46
N GLU A 83 2.62 -10.85 -0.75
CA GLU A 83 2.64 -9.52 -1.35
C GLU A 83 1.94 -9.40 -2.70
N ASP A 84 1.65 -10.52 -3.36
CA ASP A 84 1.01 -10.56 -4.69
C ASP A 84 1.65 -9.56 -5.69
N PRO A 85 2.94 -9.73 -6.02
CA PRO A 85 3.63 -8.83 -6.93
C PRO A 85 3.04 -8.95 -8.34
N ALA A 86 2.62 -7.83 -8.92
CA ALA A 86 1.94 -7.81 -10.21
C ALA A 86 2.82 -8.18 -11.41
N GLY A 87 4.15 -8.36 -11.23
CA GLY A 87 5.09 -8.62 -12.32
C GLY A 87 5.20 -7.47 -13.34
N VAL A 88 4.86 -6.25 -12.93
CA VAL A 88 4.81 -5.07 -13.81
C VAL A 88 5.62 -3.89 -13.29
N GLY A 89 6.20 -4.01 -12.10
CA GLY A 89 6.76 -2.88 -11.34
C GLY A 89 7.78 -2.04 -12.09
N ILE A 90 8.71 -2.66 -12.84
CA ILE A 90 9.73 -1.92 -13.59
C ILE A 90 9.14 -1.12 -14.77
N PHE A 91 8.00 -1.54 -15.32
CA PHE A 91 7.33 -0.85 -16.41
C PHE A 91 6.78 0.53 -16.02
N CYS A 92 6.73 0.86 -14.74
CA CYS A 92 6.43 2.23 -14.27
C CYS A 92 7.45 3.26 -14.78
N LEU A 93 8.63 2.83 -15.22
CA LEU A 93 9.67 3.68 -15.78
C LEU A 93 9.55 3.87 -17.30
N ALA A 94 8.75 3.04 -17.99
CA ALA A 94 8.54 3.20 -19.44
C ALA A 94 7.89 4.57 -19.76
N PRO A 95 8.24 5.22 -20.87
CA PRO A 95 9.19 4.84 -21.90
C PRO A 95 10.62 5.42 -21.71
N ARG A 96 11.05 5.69 -20.46
CA ARG A 96 12.37 6.28 -20.17
C ARG A 96 13.50 5.33 -20.55
N GLU A 97 14.65 5.88 -20.92
CA GLU A 97 15.86 5.11 -20.92
C GLU A 97 16.29 4.80 -19.49
N VAL A 98 16.52 3.53 -19.18
CA VAL A 98 16.86 3.07 -17.83
C VAL A 98 18.10 2.21 -17.86
N THR A 99 19.12 2.62 -17.14
CA THR A 99 20.30 1.78 -16.88
C THR A 99 20.13 1.07 -15.53
N ILE A 100 20.29 -0.25 -15.56
CA ILE A 100 20.18 -1.15 -14.41
C ILE A 100 21.51 -1.85 -14.19
N ARG A 101 22.01 -1.79 -12.96
CA ARG A 101 23.26 -2.43 -12.56
C ARG A 101 23.04 -3.28 -11.31
N SER A 102 23.38 -4.56 -11.37
CA SER A 102 23.22 -5.48 -10.24
C SER A 102 24.11 -6.73 -10.44
N LYS A 103 24.65 -7.28 -9.37
CA LYS A 103 25.42 -8.53 -9.38
C LYS A 103 26.46 -8.63 -10.50
N GLY A 104 27.18 -7.52 -10.77
CA GLY A 104 28.21 -7.48 -11.80
C GLY A 104 27.71 -7.46 -13.25
N LYS A 105 26.41 -7.30 -13.46
CA LYS A 105 25.77 -7.14 -14.76
C LYS A 105 25.19 -5.73 -14.91
N LYS A 106 25.12 -5.28 -16.17
CA LYS A 106 24.52 -4.00 -16.58
C LYS A 106 23.61 -4.22 -17.77
N ALA A 107 22.44 -3.60 -17.77
CA ALA A 107 21.55 -3.51 -18.91
C ALA A 107 21.06 -2.07 -19.06
N THR A 108 20.90 -1.61 -20.31
CA THR A 108 20.25 -0.32 -20.61
C THR A 108 19.03 -0.60 -21.45
N ILE A 109 17.85 -0.35 -20.88
CA ILE A 109 16.56 -0.46 -21.56
C ILE A 109 16.31 0.87 -22.26
N THR A 110 16.32 0.88 -23.58
CA THR A 110 16.00 2.06 -24.39
C THR A 110 14.47 2.23 -24.50
N LYS A 111 14.02 3.31 -25.13
CA LYS A 111 12.59 3.52 -25.40
C LYS A 111 11.97 2.36 -26.19
N GLU A 112 12.69 1.84 -27.19
CA GLU A 112 12.28 0.70 -28.01
C GLU A 112 12.41 -0.62 -27.26
N GLY A 113 13.36 -0.71 -26.30
CA GLY A 113 13.58 -1.87 -25.45
C GLY A 113 12.40 -2.22 -24.56
N TRP A 114 11.52 -1.27 -24.26
CA TRP A 114 10.27 -1.52 -23.52
C TRP A 114 9.22 -2.27 -24.34
N THR A 115 9.38 -2.37 -25.66
CA THR A 115 8.36 -2.94 -26.54
C THR A 115 8.85 -4.08 -27.41
N ILE A 116 9.76 -3.82 -28.34
CA ILE A 116 10.14 -4.75 -29.39
C ILE A 116 11.65 -4.98 -29.55
N ALA A 117 12.47 -4.01 -29.15
CA ALA A 117 13.92 -4.15 -29.30
C ALA A 117 14.52 -4.99 -28.16
N PRO A 118 15.47 -5.90 -28.48
CA PRO A 118 16.14 -6.66 -27.43
C PRO A 118 17.03 -5.76 -26.58
N THR A 119 17.01 -5.99 -25.27
CA THR A 119 17.92 -5.35 -24.32
C THR A 119 19.10 -6.28 -24.06
N VAL A 120 20.31 -5.77 -24.32
CA VAL A 120 21.55 -6.54 -24.12
C VAL A 120 22.00 -6.42 -22.66
N VAL A 121 22.29 -7.56 -22.05
CA VAL A 121 22.90 -7.63 -20.71
C VAL A 121 24.41 -7.79 -20.85
N LEU A 122 25.15 -6.84 -20.33
CA LEU A 122 26.61 -6.79 -20.39
C LEU A 122 27.22 -7.08 -19.01
N ARG A 123 28.50 -7.47 -18.99
CA ARG A 123 29.30 -7.43 -17.77
C ARG A 123 29.51 -5.97 -17.36
N ASP A 124 29.30 -5.67 -16.07
CA ASP A 124 29.53 -4.33 -15.55
C ASP A 124 31.00 -4.10 -15.23
N GLU A 125 31.61 -3.09 -15.83
CA GLU A 125 33.02 -2.70 -15.60
C GLU A 125 33.25 -2.22 -14.15
N HIS A 126 32.19 -1.68 -13.52
CA HIS A 126 32.19 -1.20 -12.13
C HIS A 126 31.15 -1.98 -11.33
N PRO A 127 31.42 -3.24 -10.96
CA PRO A 127 30.41 -4.17 -10.51
C PRO A 127 29.75 -3.78 -9.20
N VAL A 128 28.42 -3.75 -9.21
CA VAL A 128 27.58 -3.68 -8.02
C VAL A 128 27.53 -5.08 -7.42
N ARG A 129 28.18 -5.27 -6.26
CA ARG A 129 28.27 -6.59 -5.62
C ARG A 129 26.99 -6.95 -4.84
N LYS A 130 26.32 -5.95 -4.24
CA LYS A 130 25.10 -6.12 -3.42
C LYS A 130 24.07 -5.06 -3.80
N GLY A 131 22.82 -5.49 -3.95
CA GLY A 131 21.71 -4.61 -4.29
C GLY A 131 21.62 -4.28 -5.78
N THR A 132 20.86 -3.25 -6.09
CA THR A 132 20.58 -2.76 -7.44
C THR A 132 20.81 -1.27 -7.52
N ILE A 133 21.27 -0.79 -8.66
CA ILE A 133 21.31 0.63 -9.03
C ILE A 133 20.48 0.79 -10.28
N LEU A 134 19.47 1.66 -10.20
CA LEU A 134 18.66 2.13 -11.30
C LEU A 134 19.02 3.59 -11.59
N GLN A 135 19.23 3.93 -12.85
CA GLN A 135 19.53 5.29 -13.29
C GLN A 135 18.69 5.63 -14.52
N PHE A 136 17.96 6.75 -14.46
CA PHE A 136 17.07 7.21 -15.51
C PHE A 136 16.85 8.71 -15.44
N HIS A 137 16.37 9.32 -16.53
CA HIS A 137 15.99 10.72 -16.58
C HIS A 137 14.55 10.92 -16.06
N ASP A 138 14.36 11.85 -15.11
CA ASP A 138 13.04 12.23 -14.59
C ASP A 138 13.03 13.64 -14.01
N GLU A 139 11.84 14.12 -13.64
CA GLU A 139 11.70 15.29 -12.79
C GLU A 139 12.41 15.05 -11.45
N PRO A 140 12.89 16.08 -10.75
CA PRO A 140 13.56 15.92 -9.46
C PRO A 140 12.63 15.25 -8.42
N TRP A 141 13.12 14.23 -7.76
CA TRP A 141 12.42 13.58 -6.66
C TRP A 141 12.68 14.34 -5.36
N GLU A 142 11.72 15.19 -4.99
CA GLU A 142 11.80 15.97 -3.76
C GLU A 142 11.62 15.10 -2.52
N SER A 143 12.31 15.45 -1.42
CA SER A 143 12.20 14.72 -0.14
C SER A 143 10.75 14.63 0.33
N SER A 144 9.95 15.67 0.20
CA SER A 144 8.54 15.69 0.63
C SER A 144 7.68 14.62 -0.06
N LYS A 145 7.92 14.39 -1.35
CA LYS A 145 7.21 13.37 -2.14
C LYS A 145 7.70 11.95 -1.82
N VAL A 146 8.99 11.80 -1.49
CA VAL A 146 9.55 10.50 -1.10
C VAL A 146 9.21 10.17 0.34
N ASP A 147 9.25 11.14 1.26
CA ASP A 147 9.00 10.96 2.69
C ASP A 147 7.66 10.26 2.95
N ILE A 148 6.57 10.69 2.27
CA ILE A 148 5.24 10.13 2.44
C ILE A 148 5.14 8.65 2.01
N ASN A 149 5.95 8.23 1.04
CA ASN A 149 5.97 6.86 0.53
C ASN A 149 7.02 5.98 1.25
N ALA A 150 7.98 6.60 1.94
CA ALA A 150 9.07 5.91 2.62
C ALA A 150 8.80 5.68 4.10
N VAL A 151 7.99 6.53 4.73
CA VAL A 151 7.82 6.62 6.18
C VAL A 151 7.42 5.30 6.85
N PHE A 152 6.60 4.50 6.19
CA PHE A 152 6.12 3.20 6.69
C PHE A 152 6.69 1.99 5.93
N SER A 153 7.76 2.20 5.16
CA SER A 153 8.37 1.13 4.35
C SER A 153 9.23 0.14 5.15
N GLY A 154 9.56 0.46 6.39
CA GLY A 154 10.49 -0.32 7.21
C GLY A 154 11.96 -0.17 6.80
N MET A 155 12.28 0.62 5.78
CA MET A 155 13.64 0.81 5.27
C MET A 155 14.19 2.18 5.63
N GLN A 156 15.52 2.29 5.75
CA GLN A 156 16.19 3.59 5.80
C GLN A 156 16.29 4.18 4.39
N VAL A 157 15.47 5.17 4.09
CA VAL A 157 15.51 5.88 2.80
C VAL A 157 16.23 7.22 2.97
N THR A 158 17.07 7.59 1.99
CA THR A 158 17.81 8.87 1.96
C THR A 158 17.64 9.49 0.57
N VAL A 159 17.23 10.75 0.51
CA VAL A 159 17.07 11.52 -0.72
C VAL A 159 18.00 12.71 -0.70
N VAL A 160 18.92 12.79 -1.68
CA VAL A 160 19.90 13.89 -1.82
C VAL A 160 20.60 14.21 -0.48
N GLY A 161 21.03 13.15 0.22
CA GLY A 161 21.71 13.24 1.51
C GLY A 161 20.80 13.44 2.73
N LYS A 162 19.52 13.77 2.56
CA LYS A 162 18.56 13.92 3.64
C LYS A 162 17.85 12.59 3.93
N ARG A 163 17.84 12.19 5.20
CA ARG A 163 17.16 10.97 5.65
C ARG A 163 15.65 11.19 5.73
N CYS A 164 14.88 10.29 5.11
CA CYS A 164 13.43 10.24 5.25
C CYS A 164 13.03 9.71 6.62
N PRO A 165 11.85 10.08 7.15
CA PRO A 165 11.26 9.44 8.31
C PRO A 165 11.09 7.95 8.09
N ASN A 166 11.24 7.15 9.16
CA ASN A 166 10.97 5.72 9.18
C ASN A 166 10.30 5.39 10.51
N LEU A 167 9.02 5.13 10.48
CA LEU A 167 8.18 4.94 11.65
C LEU A 167 7.41 3.62 11.53
N PRO A 168 7.10 2.95 12.66
CA PRO A 168 6.13 1.88 12.65
C PRO A 168 4.76 2.42 12.24
N PHE A 169 4.03 1.65 11.43
CA PHE A 169 2.70 2.05 10.99
C PHE A 169 1.68 1.93 12.12
N VAL A 170 1.73 0.86 12.89
CA VAL A 170 0.93 0.67 14.10
C VAL A 170 1.83 0.56 15.33
N SER A 171 1.28 0.86 16.50
CA SER A 171 1.96 0.68 17.78
C SER A 171 1.99 -0.79 18.20
N GLU A 172 2.86 -1.14 19.17
CA GLU A 172 3.04 -2.52 19.64
C GLU A 172 1.76 -3.15 20.21
N ASP A 173 0.84 -2.33 20.73
CA ASP A 173 -0.47 -2.74 21.26
C ASP A 173 -1.54 -2.95 20.19
N ALA A 174 -1.17 -2.99 18.91
CA ALA A 174 -2.08 -3.37 17.82
C ALA A 174 -2.43 -4.85 17.89
N ILE A 175 -3.69 -5.18 17.62
CA ILE A 175 -4.19 -6.57 17.67
C ILE A 175 -3.67 -7.30 16.44
N HIS A 176 -3.00 -8.42 16.64
CA HIS A 176 -2.50 -9.29 15.59
C HIS A 176 -3.59 -10.27 15.14
N HIS A 177 -3.77 -10.36 13.83
CA HIS A 177 -4.69 -11.25 13.13
C HIS A 177 -3.88 -12.14 12.16
N PRO A 178 -3.29 -13.25 12.63
CA PRO A 178 -2.44 -14.11 11.80
C PRO A 178 -3.20 -14.72 10.63
N GLU A 179 -4.48 -15.01 10.79
CA GLU A 179 -5.37 -15.53 9.73
C GLU A 179 -5.59 -14.54 8.57
N LEU A 180 -5.37 -13.26 8.81
CA LEU A 180 -5.43 -12.19 7.81
C LEU A 180 -4.05 -11.66 7.41
N GLY A 181 -2.97 -12.10 8.09
CA GLY A 181 -1.62 -11.61 7.89
C GLY A 181 -1.46 -10.12 8.21
N CYS A 182 -2.20 -9.61 9.21
CA CYS A 182 -2.17 -8.18 9.54
C CYS A 182 -2.28 -7.88 11.03
N LYS A 183 -1.95 -6.63 11.39
CA LYS A 183 -2.24 -6.02 12.69
C LYS A 183 -3.26 -4.92 12.51
N ILE A 184 -4.22 -4.81 13.43
CA ILE A 184 -5.27 -3.78 13.40
C ILE A 184 -5.16 -2.91 14.65
N LYS A 185 -5.24 -1.58 14.45
CA LYS A 185 -5.32 -0.58 15.52
C LYS A 185 -6.40 0.44 15.22
N VAL A 186 -7.25 0.69 16.20
CA VAL A 186 -8.26 1.75 16.13
C VAL A 186 -7.73 3.00 16.82
N ARG A 187 -7.93 4.16 16.19
CA ARG A 187 -7.53 5.48 16.71
C ARG A 187 -8.58 6.52 16.37
N GLU A 188 -8.72 7.51 17.23
CA GLU A 188 -9.39 8.75 16.87
C GLU A 188 -8.48 9.63 16.01
N TYR A 189 -9.06 10.52 15.23
CA TYR A 189 -8.30 11.44 14.38
C TYR A 189 -7.24 12.24 15.16
N GLY A 190 -7.56 12.68 16.38
CA GLY A 190 -6.62 13.41 17.24
C GLY A 190 -5.39 12.61 17.65
N GLN A 191 -5.50 11.29 17.69
CA GLN A 191 -4.42 10.37 18.08
C GLN A 191 -3.54 9.94 16.88
N LEU A 192 -3.95 10.28 15.65
CA LEU A 192 -3.15 10.02 14.47
C LEU A 192 -1.94 10.95 14.41
N ASN A 193 -0.78 10.40 14.06
CA ASN A 193 0.38 11.22 13.77
C ASN A 193 0.22 11.96 12.42
N GLN A 194 1.08 12.94 12.17
CA GLN A 194 1.03 13.74 10.94
C GLN A 194 1.12 12.90 9.65
N TRP A 195 1.83 11.78 9.68
CA TRP A 195 2.03 10.92 8.51
C TRP A 195 0.78 10.10 8.18
N HIS A 196 0.09 9.55 9.20
CA HIS A 196 -1.22 8.93 8.99
C HIS A 196 -2.23 9.92 8.39
N LYS A 197 -2.24 11.17 8.91
CA LYS A 197 -3.10 12.23 8.39
C LYS A 197 -2.78 12.57 6.94
N SER A 198 -1.49 12.69 6.61
CA SER A 198 -1.05 12.96 5.24
C SER A 198 -1.40 11.82 4.26
N CYS A 199 -1.30 10.56 4.70
CA CYS A 199 -1.64 9.39 3.88
C CYS A 199 -3.14 9.19 3.73
N GLY A 200 -3.93 9.44 4.79
CA GLY A 200 -5.38 9.23 4.82
C GLY A 200 -6.19 10.32 4.11
N GLY A 201 -5.55 11.41 3.70
CA GLY A 201 -6.21 12.60 3.18
C GLY A 201 -6.91 13.41 4.27
N GLU A 202 -7.28 14.65 3.95
CA GLU A 202 -7.89 15.62 4.89
C GLU A 202 -9.36 15.32 5.26
N ARG A 203 -9.79 14.07 5.23
CA ARG A 203 -11.17 13.71 5.58
C ARG A 203 -11.37 13.65 7.10
N TRP A 204 -11.51 14.81 7.69
CA TRP A 204 -11.68 15.05 9.13
C TRP A 204 -12.95 14.43 9.74
N SER A 205 -13.95 14.08 8.95
CA SER A 205 -15.31 13.77 9.40
C SER A 205 -15.83 12.37 9.11
N GLY A 206 -14.95 11.42 8.71
CA GLY A 206 -15.38 10.07 8.37
C GLY A 206 -14.57 8.99 9.09
N ASN A 207 -15.18 7.82 9.26
CA ASN A 207 -14.45 6.62 9.64
C ASN A 207 -13.71 6.12 8.40
N ILE A 208 -12.39 5.99 8.48
CA ILE A 208 -11.54 5.64 7.34
C ILE A 208 -10.66 4.47 7.73
N GLY A 209 -10.62 3.44 6.87
CA GLY A 209 -9.59 2.41 6.91
C GLY A 209 -8.33 2.90 6.19
N ILE A 210 -7.19 2.75 6.83
CA ILE A 210 -5.87 3.06 6.27
C ILE A 210 -5.04 1.78 6.33
N VAL A 211 -4.71 1.22 5.17
CA VAL A 211 -3.94 -0.02 5.05
C VAL A 211 -2.52 0.29 4.63
N ASN A 212 -1.57 -0.16 5.40
CA ASN A 212 -0.17 -0.24 4.98
C ASN A 212 0.06 -1.57 4.26
N PHE A 213 -0.02 -1.54 2.95
CA PHE A 213 0.29 -2.69 2.11
C PHE A 213 1.79 -2.70 1.81
N HIS A 214 2.59 -3.12 2.81
CA HIS A 214 4.05 -3.21 2.71
C HIS A 214 4.73 -1.91 2.24
N GLY A 215 4.33 -0.78 2.82
CA GLY A 215 4.86 0.55 2.47
C GLY A 215 4.00 1.32 1.47
N GLN A 216 3.07 0.67 0.77
CA GLN A 216 2.05 1.36 -0.02
C GLN A 216 0.81 1.60 0.83
N ILE A 217 0.40 2.86 0.94
CA ILE A 217 -0.81 3.20 1.70
C ILE A 217 -2.02 3.21 0.78
N VAL A 218 -3.06 2.49 1.23
CA VAL A 218 -4.36 2.42 0.56
C VAL A 218 -5.44 2.77 1.57
N THR A 219 -6.42 3.58 1.17
CA THR A 219 -7.53 3.98 2.02
C THR A 219 -8.85 3.44 1.50
N PHE A 220 -9.79 3.16 2.42
CA PHE A 220 -11.15 2.78 2.09
C PHE A 220 -12.14 3.36 3.09
N ASP A 221 -13.33 3.69 2.60
CA ASP A 221 -14.41 4.16 3.46
C ASP A 221 -15.09 2.95 4.11
N TYR A 222 -15.11 2.92 5.45
CA TYR A 222 -15.81 1.89 6.21
C TYR A 222 -16.39 2.49 7.48
N ARG A 223 -17.69 2.29 7.69
CA ARG A 223 -18.43 2.85 8.83
C ARG A 223 -19.20 1.77 9.56
N PRO A 224 -18.51 0.86 10.26
CA PRO A 224 -19.18 -0.18 11.03
C PRO A 224 -19.97 0.40 12.20
N ILE A 225 -19.60 1.59 12.68
CA ILE A 225 -20.13 2.23 13.87
C ILE A 225 -20.37 3.70 13.57
N GLY A 226 -21.47 4.27 14.10
CA GLY A 226 -21.87 5.66 13.89
C GLY A 226 -21.01 6.71 14.60
N GLU A 227 -20.11 6.31 15.51
CA GLU A 227 -19.14 7.23 16.10
C GLU A 227 -18.26 7.83 15.00
N ARG A 228 -18.23 9.17 14.96
CA ARG A 228 -17.47 9.90 13.95
C ARG A 228 -16.01 10.01 14.38
N GLY A 229 -15.12 9.91 13.40
CA GLY A 229 -13.69 10.18 13.60
C GLY A 229 -12.84 8.99 13.99
N LEU A 230 -13.37 7.75 13.96
CA LEU A 230 -12.56 6.56 14.14
C LEU A 230 -11.77 6.23 12.85
N HIS A 231 -10.51 5.89 13.03
CA HIS A 231 -9.61 5.48 11.97
C HIS A 231 -9.09 4.08 12.26
N TYR A 232 -9.12 3.23 11.25
CA TYR A 232 -8.73 1.83 11.34
C TYR A 232 -7.40 1.64 10.63
N LEU A 233 -6.32 1.53 11.41
CA LEU A 233 -4.99 1.29 10.89
C LEU A 233 -4.78 -0.21 10.72
N VAL A 234 -4.54 -0.66 9.49
CA VAL A 234 -4.28 -2.06 9.14
C VAL A 234 -2.87 -2.16 8.59
N ASP A 235 -2.01 -2.93 9.26
CA ASP A 235 -0.61 -3.12 8.88
C ASP A 235 -0.38 -4.57 8.46
N LEU A 236 -0.03 -4.81 7.20
CA LEU A 236 0.32 -6.15 6.73
C LEU A 236 1.70 -6.55 7.24
N THR A 237 1.78 -7.72 7.89
CA THR A 237 2.96 -8.17 8.63
C THR A 237 3.99 -8.92 7.78
N GLY A 238 3.67 -9.22 6.52
CA GLY A 238 4.48 -10.07 5.64
C GLY A 238 4.18 -11.57 5.79
N GLU A 239 3.21 -11.93 6.63
CA GLU A 239 2.64 -13.28 6.68
C GLU A 239 1.78 -13.52 5.45
N PRO A 240 1.57 -14.80 5.04
CA PRO A 240 0.66 -15.14 3.95
C PRO A 240 -0.72 -14.51 4.16
N THR A 241 -1.26 -13.87 3.13
CA THR A 241 -2.53 -13.19 3.21
C THR A 241 -3.29 -13.31 1.89
N ASN A 242 -4.63 -13.28 1.96
CA ASN A 242 -5.51 -13.16 0.79
C ASN A 242 -6.08 -11.74 0.63
N ILE A 243 -5.61 -10.78 1.43
CA ILE A 243 -5.86 -9.37 1.19
C ILE A 243 -5.05 -8.96 -0.03
N ARG A 244 -5.71 -8.46 -1.08
CA ARG A 244 -5.09 -8.15 -2.38
C ARG A 244 -5.41 -6.74 -2.82
N LEU A 245 -4.51 -6.16 -3.62
CA LEU A 245 -4.75 -4.89 -4.29
C LEU A 245 -5.28 -5.11 -5.69
N MET A 246 -6.25 -4.30 -6.10
CA MET A 246 -6.81 -4.35 -7.46
C MET A 246 -5.77 -3.90 -8.48
N LEU A 247 -5.46 -4.76 -9.43
CA LEU A 247 -4.53 -4.47 -10.53
C LEU A 247 -5.19 -3.68 -11.66
N PRO A 248 -4.44 -2.91 -12.44
CA PRO A 248 -3.01 -2.64 -12.31
C PRO A 248 -2.69 -1.46 -11.37
N ALA A 249 -3.67 -0.63 -11.03
CA ALA A 249 -3.44 0.64 -10.32
C ALA A 249 -3.04 0.48 -8.86
N ARG A 250 -3.38 -0.64 -8.22
CA ARG A 250 -3.07 -0.97 -6.81
C ARG A 250 -3.52 0.10 -5.81
N THR A 251 -4.61 0.81 -6.12
CA THR A 251 -5.14 1.91 -5.28
C THR A 251 -6.34 1.51 -4.44
N ARG A 252 -6.84 0.28 -4.60
CA ARG A 252 -8.00 -0.25 -3.88
C ARG A 252 -7.77 -1.70 -3.48
N LEU A 253 -8.43 -2.12 -2.42
CA LEU A 253 -8.51 -3.53 -2.02
C LEU A 253 -9.47 -4.29 -2.93
N VAL A 254 -9.17 -5.56 -3.18
CA VAL A 254 -10.09 -6.49 -3.85
C VAL A 254 -11.15 -6.95 -2.84
N GLU A 255 -12.43 -6.82 -3.18
CA GLU A 255 -13.57 -7.19 -2.33
C GLU A 255 -13.82 -8.71 -2.37
N ASN A 256 -12.88 -9.48 -1.87
CA ASN A 256 -12.96 -10.94 -1.72
C ASN A 256 -13.38 -11.36 -0.30
N ASP A 257 -13.34 -12.64 0.02
CA ASP A 257 -13.71 -13.13 1.35
C ASP A 257 -12.73 -12.68 2.44
N ALA A 258 -11.43 -12.54 2.14
CA ALA A 258 -10.47 -11.96 3.08
C ALA A 258 -10.77 -10.49 3.39
N TYR A 259 -11.23 -9.72 2.42
CA TYR A 259 -11.70 -8.36 2.65
C TYR A 259 -12.92 -8.32 3.58
N LYS A 260 -13.90 -9.21 3.39
CA LYS A 260 -15.07 -9.30 4.30
C LYS A 260 -14.65 -9.67 5.72
N GLN A 261 -13.71 -10.61 5.87
CA GLN A 261 -13.14 -10.98 7.16
C GLN A 261 -12.38 -9.82 7.81
N LEU A 262 -11.62 -9.05 7.02
CA LEU A 262 -10.96 -7.82 7.48
C LEU A 262 -11.98 -6.80 8.01
N LEU A 263 -13.07 -6.57 7.29
CA LEU A 263 -14.13 -5.66 7.74
C LEU A 263 -14.77 -6.12 9.06
N ALA A 264 -15.01 -7.41 9.23
CA ALA A 264 -15.52 -7.98 10.47
C ALA A 264 -14.53 -7.83 11.64
N ALA A 265 -13.24 -8.05 11.38
CA ALA A 265 -12.19 -7.85 12.37
C ALA A 265 -12.06 -6.37 12.79
N ILE A 266 -12.20 -5.45 11.84
CA ILE A 266 -12.22 -3.99 12.11
C ILE A 266 -13.46 -3.62 12.93
N GLU A 267 -14.64 -4.16 12.60
CA GLU A 267 -15.87 -3.92 13.37
C GLU A 267 -15.68 -4.34 14.84
N LEU A 268 -15.16 -5.54 15.06
CA LEU A 268 -14.89 -6.04 16.41
C LEU A 268 -13.85 -5.17 17.15
N ALA A 269 -12.76 -4.80 16.46
CA ALA A 269 -11.73 -3.93 17.05
C ALA A 269 -12.27 -2.56 17.43
N ALA A 270 -13.20 -2.00 16.62
CA ALA A 270 -13.84 -0.73 16.90
C ALA A 270 -14.71 -0.81 18.17
N TYR A 271 -15.53 -1.85 18.32
CA TYR A 271 -16.34 -2.02 19.55
C TYR A 271 -15.46 -2.25 20.78
N ARG A 272 -14.37 -3.04 20.69
CA ARG A 272 -13.41 -3.19 21.80
C ARG A 272 -12.72 -1.87 22.16
N TYR A 273 -12.45 -1.03 21.18
CA TYR A 273 -11.90 0.30 21.45
C TYR A 273 -12.90 1.15 22.23
N ILE A 274 -14.19 1.12 21.88
CA ILE A 274 -15.25 1.84 22.61
C ILE A 274 -15.42 1.26 24.02
N GLU A 275 -15.44 -0.06 24.18
CA GLU A 275 -15.48 -0.73 25.48
C GLU A 275 -14.34 -0.24 26.40
N SER A 276 -13.14 -0.08 25.84
CA SER A 276 -11.98 0.39 26.61
C SER A 276 -12.09 1.83 27.12
N LYS A 277 -13.02 2.63 26.59
CA LYS A 277 -13.27 3.99 27.07
C LYS A 277 -14.19 4.04 28.30
N GLY A 278 -14.96 2.99 28.54
CA GLY A 278 -15.90 2.93 29.64
C GLY A 278 -17.17 3.77 29.48
N GLU A 279 -17.29 4.53 28.39
CA GLU A 279 -18.48 5.33 28.03
C GLU A 279 -18.69 5.28 26.51
N HIS A 280 -19.91 5.47 26.05
CA HIS A 280 -20.24 5.50 24.63
C HIS A 280 -21.50 6.30 24.32
N THR A 281 -21.61 6.71 23.04
CA THR A 281 -22.77 7.41 22.48
C THR A 281 -23.39 6.62 21.32
N LEU A 282 -23.24 5.30 21.33
CA LEU A 282 -23.74 4.44 20.26
C LEU A 282 -25.26 4.49 20.16
N PRO A 283 -25.82 4.54 18.96
CA PRO A 283 -27.23 4.26 18.73
C PRO A 283 -27.60 2.88 19.26
N TYR A 284 -28.85 2.71 19.72
CA TYR A 284 -29.29 1.44 20.33
C TYR A 284 -29.06 0.20 19.46
N LYS A 285 -29.27 0.33 18.15
CA LYS A 285 -28.99 -0.76 17.20
C LYS A 285 -27.52 -1.21 17.25
N GLU A 286 -26.59 -0.27 17.33
CA GLU A 286 -25.16 -0.56 17.39
C GLU A 286 -24.76 -1.10 18.76
N PHE A 287 -25.37 -0.63 19.83
CA PHE A 287 -25.23 -1.21 21.17
C PHE A 287 -25.67 -2.69 21.20
N LEU A 288 -26.80 -3.05 20.59
CA LEU A 288 -27.22 -4.44 20.47
C LEU A 288 -26.21 -5.26 19.63
N ARG A 289 -25.72 -4.69 18.55
CA ARG A 289 -24.70 -5.34 17.71
C ARG A 289 -23.41 -5.62 18.48
N ALA A 290 -22.95 -4.68 19.31
CA ALA A 290 -21.81 -4.90 20.19
C ALA A 290 -22.02 -6.09 21.14
N ARG A 291 -23.22 -6.21 21.74
CA ARG A 291 -23.57 -7.34 22.61
C ARG A 291 -23.59 -8.68 21.84
N GLU A 292 -24.11 -8.70 20.62
CA GLU A 292 -24.06 -9.90 19.76
C GLU A 292 -22.63 -10.36 19.49
N LEU A 293 -21.69 -9.40 19.39
CA LEU A 293 -20.26 -9.67 19.22
C LEU A 293 -19.53 -9.99 20.55
N GLY A 294 -20.27 -10.10 21.66
CA GLY A 294 -19.70 -10.44 22.97
C GLY A 294 -19.00 -9.28 23.67
N ILE A 295 -19.26 -8.04 23.26
CA ILE A 295 -18.70 -6.82 23.87
C ILE A 295 -19.62 -6.34 25.00
N THR A 296 -19.02 -6.01 26.16
CA THR A 296 -19.74 -5.51 27.33
C THR A 296 -19.61 -4.00 27.40
N LEU A 297 -20.66 -3.29 27.02
CA LEU A 297 -20.74 -1.85 27.12
C LEU A 297 -21.62 -1.45 28.30
N PRO A 298 -21.39 -0.26 28.91
CA PRO A 298 -22.34 0.33 29.85
C PRO A 298 -23.73 0.42 29.22
N GLU A 299 -24.81 0.39 30.04
CA GLU A 299 -26.16 0.50 29.49
C GLU A 299 -26.34 1.85 28.77
N ALA A 300 -26.80 1.77 27.51
CA ALA A 300 -27.07 2.95 26.73
C ALA A 300 -28.38 3.62 27.28
N MET A 301 -28.29 4.90 27.59
CA MET A 301 -29.50 5.70 27.79
C MET A 301 -30.27 5.75 26.46
N PRO A 302 -31.58 5.55 26.45
CA PRO A 302 -32.37 5.68 25.23
C PRO A 302 -32.19 7.08 24.64
N THR A 303 -31.58 7.19 23.50
CA THR A 303 -31.47 8.45 22.77
C THR A 303 -32.48 8.48 21.65
N PHE A 304 -33.31 9.51 21.61
CA PHE A 304 -34.26 9.77 20.54
C PHE A 304 -33.64 10.81 19.60
N THR A 305 -33.47 10.48 18.35
CA THR A 305 -33.17 11.48 17.32
C THR A 305 -34.51 12.18 17.00
N VAL A 306 -34.67 13.39 17.49
CA VAL A 306 -35.78 14.24 17.03
C VAL A 306 -35.45 14.70 15.64
N GLY A 307 -36.01 14.04 14.62
CA GLY A 307 -36.00 14.56 13.26
C GLY A 307 -36.82 15.86 13.24
N LEU A 308 -36.19 16.96 12.88
CA LEU A 308 -36.92 18.18 12.49
C LEU A 308 -37.66 17.88 11.19
N LEU A 309 -38.81 17.26 11.29
CA LEU A 309 -39.80 17.28 10.22
C LEU A 309 -40.37 18.69 10.19
N SER A 310 -40.17 19.37 9.08
CA SER A 310 -40.87 20.61 8.81
C SER A 310 -42.37 20.41 9.06
N ASN A 311 -42.91 21.13 10.04
CA ASN A 311 -44.31 21.35 10.28
C ASN A 311 -45.18 20.26 10.89
N GLU A 312 -44.67 19.17 11.47
CA GLU A 312 -45.51 18.35 12.33
C GLU A 312 -44.77 18.07 13.65
N ILE A 313 -45.36 18.55 14.74
CA ILE A 313 -44.93 18.21 16.10
C ILE A 313 -45.34 16.76 16.34
N GLY A 314 -44.37 15.84 16.15
CA GLY A 314 -44.55 14.44 16.49
C GLY A 314 -44.70 14.29 18.00
N ARG A 315 -45.81 13.76 18.46
CA ARG A 315 -46.07 13.39 19.87
C ARG A 315 -45.09 12.28 20.24
N ALA A 316 -44.21 12.54 21.19
CA ALA A 316 -43.47 11.51 21.87
C ALA A 316 -44.45 10.59 22.61
N HIS A 317 -44.51 9.31 22.22
CA HIS A 317 -45.14 8.29 23.05
C HIS A 317 -44.07 7.74 23.99
N VAL A 318 -44.36 7.88 25.28
CA VAL A 318 -43.61 7.24 26.37
C VAL A 318 -43.84 5.74 26.35
#